data_d93b98eac82fe3a744e856e04370c5a7
#
_entry.id   d93b98eac82fe3a744e856e04370c5a7
#
_cell.length_a   1.000
_cell.length_b   1.000
_cell.length_c   1.000
_cell.angle_alpha   90.00
_cell.angle_beta   90.00
_cell.angle_gamma   90.00
#
_symmetry.space_group_name_H-M   'P 1'
#
loop_
_entity.id
_entity.type
_entity.pdbx_description
1 polymer ?
#
loop_
_entity_poly.entity_id
_entity_poly.type
_entity_poly.pdbx_seq_one_letter_code
_entity_poly.pdbx_strand_id
1 'polypeptide(L)'
;MESILLKLNIARWAAALHLVLFLLASNLRSEEDPFRPESGKFPPLEKAHLYRGELVFVDHANRRGSIRIQGEGKYFRNKPHPFAMLPYGIIRYHNAPAQLRDIPIGTVLHVRGFLPPDPKLSAVPVLPINNRNKTAGYSGKGTAPAENHLILLEDEPSFCQREGKVWKLQEIELQNLAGKIVARRESKTGGTKAEEETMTFDAATRIWHGREKLLVADLVHEGIWPENGKKSLDDQAVLLGITWRPTPGGVFTRFHVSDIWLDDVSIQRAARNQTETHKAFIRSRWMPGWVDEVEYGKFGTATVTATLFGGMDDSLYADFKKGVSAMMNPVENTLKHTHGAIGPHHMACRGPILEVTRLDGKTPLGSSGIQVRFKTDLIIEGIRPGRVIRICPGSWPQVQIPREEYLGGKPEERFPTPDIFPKY
;
A
#
# COMPACT_ATOMS: atom_id res chain seq x y z
N MET A 1 31.45 4.08 66.67
CA MET A 1 31.64 4.56 65.29
C MET A 1 31.55 3.44 64.23
N GLU A 2 32.04 2.24 64.48
CA GLU A 2 32.02 1.11 63.52
C GLU A 2 30.62 0.61 63.14
N SER A 3 29.64 0.65 64.02
CA SER A 3 28.29 0.18 63.76
C SER A 3 27.48 1.05 62.76
N ILE A 4 27.83 2.32 62.67
CA ILE A 4 27.17 3.26 61.74
C ILE A 4 27.75 3.11 60.33
N LEU A 5 29.04 2.87 60.20
CA LEU A 5 29.69 2.61 58.88
C LEU A 5 29.23 1.30 58.25
N LEU A 6 28.98 0.28 59.07
CA LEU A 6 28.45 -1.00 58.56
C LEU A 6 27.02 -0.87 58.03
N LYS A 7 26.15 -0.11 58.70
CA LYS A 7 24.78 0.17 58.26
C LYS A 7 24.73 0.99 56.95
N LEU A 8 25.66 1.99 56.78
CA LEU A 8 25.75 2.77 55.55
C LEU A 8 26.24 1.95 54.36
N ASN A 9 27.13 1.00 54.55
CA ASN A 9 27.60 0.12 53.50
C ASN A 9 26.49 -0.87 53.05
N ILE A 10 25.74 -1.48 53.98
CA ILE A 10 24.63 -2.34 53.65
C ILE A 10 23.55 -1.60 52.88
N ALA A 11 23.20 -0.39 53.23
CA ALA A 11 22.24 0.44 52.50
C ALA A 11 22.70 0.79 51.07
N ARG A 12 23.98 1.03 50.87
CA ARG A 12 24.60 1.29 49.55
C ARG A 12 24.56 0.04 48.68
N TRP A 13 24.86 -1.14 49.22
CA TRP A 13 24.79 -2.41 48.51
C TRP A 13 23.36 -2.80 48.15
N ALA A 14 22.41 -2.57 49.06
CA ALA A 14 20.99 -2.78 48.78
C ALA A 14 20.46 -1.86 47.66
N ALA A 15 20.84 -0.57 47.65
CA ALA A 15 20.48 0.37 46.60
C ALA A 15 21.11 0.00 45.23
N ALA A 16 22.38 -0.43 45.24
CA ALA A 16 23.04 -0.90 44.00
C ALA A 16 22.39 -2.18 43.46
N LEU A 17 22.03 -3.11 44.33
CA LEU A 17 21.34 -4.36 43.96
C LEU A 17 19.94 -4.07 43.38
N HIS A 18 19.20 -3.13 43.95
CA HIS A 18 17.89 -2.69 43.40
C HIS A 18 18.03 -2.00 42.07
N LEU A 19 19.07 -1.21 41.86
CA LEU A 19 19.34 -0.54 40.57
C LEU A 19 19.71 -1.56 39.49
N VAL A 20 20.50 -2.57 39.81
CA VAL A 20 20.87 -3.65 38.88
C VAL A 20 19.66 -4.53 38.57
N LEU A 21 18.82 -4.85 39.56
CA LEU A 21 17.56 -5.60 39.33
C LEU A 21 16.57 -4.78 38.49
N PHE A 22 16.51 -3.46 38.68
CA PHE A 22 15.66 -2.58 37.85
C PHE A 22 16.18 -2.47 36.42
N LEU A 23 17.49 -2.41 36.22
CA LEU A 23 18.14 -2.42 34.91
C LEU A 23 18.02 -3.79 34.22
N LEU A 24 18.04 -4.90 34.94
CA LEU A 24 17.79 -6.23 34.41
C LEU A 24 16.31 -6.44 34.09
N ALA A 25 15.40 -5.91 34.90
CA ALA A 25 13.96 -5.97 34.63
C ALA A 25 13.53 -5.08 33.44
N SER A 26 14.23 -3.98 33.22
CA SER A 26 13.99 -3.13 32.04
C SER A 26 14.52 -3.74 30.74
N ASN A 27 15.47 -4.67 30.81
CA ASN A 27 15.95 -5.45 29.64
C ASN A 27 15.14 -6.75 29.40
N LEU A 28 14.24 -7.12 30.31
CA LEU A 28 13.27 -8.20 30.14
C LEU A 28 11.92 -7.67 29.60
N ARG A 29 11.92 -6.61 28.80
CA ARG A 29 10.82 -6.44 27.85
C ARG A 29 10.94 -7.62 26.90
N SER A 30 10.11 -8.64 27.13
CA SER A 30 9.84 -9.62 26.08
C SER A 30 9.49 -8.81 24.85
N GLU A 31 10.30 -8.88 23.80
CA GLU A 31 9.84 -8.43 22.49
C GLU A 31 8.53 -9.18 22.29
N GLU A 32 7.40 -8.45 22.43
CA GLU A 32 6.11 -9.01 22.06
C GLU A 32 6.27 -9.53 20.63
N ASP A 33 5.91 -10.78 20.42
CA ASP A 33 5.93 -11.36 19.08
C ASP A 33 5.24 -10.40 18.11
N PRO A 34 5.84 -10.09 16.97
CA PRO A 34 5.27 -9.14 16.03
C PRO A 34 3.87 -9.60 15.61
N PHE A 35 2.94 -8.65 15.58
CA PHE A 35 1.56 -8.93 15.20
C PHE A 35 1.49 -9.57 13.81
N ARG A 36 0.70 -10.63 13.68
CA ARG A 36 0.49 -11.38 12.43
C ARG A 36 -0.94 -11.21 11.93
N PRO A 37 -1.14 -10.68 10.70
CA PRO A 37 -2.45 -10.71 10.08
C PRO A 37 -2.96 -12.15 9.89
N GLU A 38 -4.21 -12.38 10.25
CA GLU A 38 -4.88 -13.67 10.12
C GLU A 38 -5.88 -13.69 8.97
N SER A 39 -6.05 -14.85 8.35
CA SER A 39 -7.05 -15.05 7.30
C SER A 39 -8.47 -14.87 7.85
N GLY A 40 -9.35 -14.17 7.12
CA GLY A 40 -10.71 -13.91 7.56
C GLY A 40 -10.87 -12.80 8.59
N LYS A 41 -9.78 -12.11 8.96
CA LYS A 41 -9.81 -11.01 9.93
C LYS A 41 -9.14 -9.76 9.38
N PHE A 42 -9.73 -8.59 9.65
CA PHE A 42 -9.09 -7.30 9.38
C PHE A 42 -8.23 -6.92 10.59
N PRO A 43 -6.93 -6.69 10.39
CA PRO A 43 -6.04 -6.39 11.50
C PRO A 43 -6.25 -4.98 12.04
N PRO A 44 -5.97 -4.75 13.33
CA PRO A 44 -6.01 -3.42 13.92
C PRO A 44 -4.89 -2.54 13.33
N LEU A 45 -5.26 -1.35 12.86
CA LEU A 45 -4.33 -0.43 12.18
C LEU A 45 -3.21 0.07 13.11
N GLU A 46 -3.47 0.18 14.39
CA GLU A 46 -2.51 0.60 15.42
C GLU A 46 -1.34 -0.36 15.61
N LYS A 47 -1.50 -1.62 15.19
CA LYS A 47 -0.41 -2.61 15.17
C LYS A 47 0.46 -2.52 13.91
N ALA A 48 0.07 -1.73 12.93
CA ALA A 48 0.83 -1.54 11.69
C ALA A 48 1.94 -0.49 11.88
N HIS A 49 3.14 -0.82 11.46
CA HIS A 49 4.26 0.12 11.43
C HIS A 49 4.07 1.15 10.33
N LEU A 50 4.39 2.41 10.63
CA LEU A 50 4.39 3.50 9.66
C LEU A 50 5.82 3.75 9.19
N TYR A 51 6.03 3.77 7.87
CA TYR A 51 7.30 4.16 7.27
C TYR A 51 7.08 4.85 5.92
N ARG A 52 8.13 5.50 5.44
CA ARG A 52 8.17 6.23 4.18
C ARG A 52 9.30 5.70 3.32
N GLY A 53 9.07 5.56 2.03
CA GLY A 53 10.12 5.05 1.15
C GLY A 53 9.79 5.17 -0.33
N GLU A 54 10.79 4.92 -1.14
CA GLU A 54 10.73 4.94 -2.60
C GLU A 54 10.29 3.58 -3.14
N LEU A 55 9.30 3.57 -4.01
CA LEU A 55 8.92 2.38 -4.76
C LEU A 55 9.99 2.07 -5.81
N VAL A 56 10.65 0.92 -5.70
CA VAL A 56 11.76 0.55 -6.60
C VAL A 56 11.47 -0.61 -7.53
N PHE A 57 10.48 -1.42 -7.19
CA PHE A 57 10.06 -2.57 -8.00
C PHE A 57 8.58 -2.87 -7.76
N VAL A 58 7.89 -3.33 -8.80
CA VAL A 58 6.50 -3.78 -8.76
C VAL A 58 6.33 -5.07 -9.54
N ASP A 59 5.73 -6.06 -8.89
CA ASP A 59 5.07 -7.21 -9.49
C ASP A 59 3.55 -7.03 -9.29
N HIS A 60 2.92 -6.36 -10.25
CA HIS A 60 1.52 -5.97 -10.13
C HIS A 60 0.57 -7.18 -10.16
N ALA A 61 0.93 -8.26 -10.87
CA ALA A 61 0.12 -9.47 -10.95
C ALA A 61 -0.01 -10.17 -9.59
N ASN A 62 1.03 -10.15 -8.78
CA ASN A 62 1.07 -10.72 -7.45
C ASN A 62 0.83 -9.70 -6.33
N ARG A 63 0.56 -8.43 -6.67
CA ARG A 63 0.43 -7.32 -5.73
C ARG A 63 1.62 -7.21 -4.77
N ARG A 64 2.84 -7.36 -5.32
CA ARG A 64 4.10 -7.32 -4.61
C ARG A 64 5.00 -6.24 -5.15
N GLY A 65 5.99 -5.89 -4.37
CA GLY A 65 7.00 -4.95 -4.78
C GLY A 65 8.15 -4.85 -3.81
N SER A 66 8.95 -3.82 -3.99
CA SER A 66 10.01 -3.48 -3.04
C SER A 66 10.05 -1.99 -2.80
N ILE A 67 10.25 -1.62 -1.56
CA ILE A 67 10.39 -0.23 -1.11
C ILE A 67 11.78 -0.04 -0.51
N ARG A 68 12.43 1.04 -0.91
CA ARG A 68 13.64 1.51 -0.24
C ARG A 68 13.23 2.49 0.84
N ILE A 69 13.32 2.07 2.10
CA ILE A 69 12.86 2.83 3.25
C ILE A 69 13.79 4.02 3.48
N GLN A 70 13.23 5.17 3.79
CA GLN A 70 13.95 6.31 4.30
C GLN A 70 14.46 5.97 5.70
N GLY A 71 15.76 5.76 5.83
CA GLY A 71 16.39 5.51 7.12
C GLY A 71 16.72 6.79 7.86
N GLU A 72 16.98 6.71 9.15
CA GLU A 72 17.46 7.81 9.98
C GLU A 72 18.88 8.26 9.59
N GLY A 73 19.62 7.41 8.89
CA GLY A 73 20.97 7.74 8.40
C GLY A 73 20.92 8.45 7.05
N LYS A 74 21.54 9.57 6.95
CA LYS A 74 21.67 10.37 5.73
C LYS A 74 22.40 9.66 4.58
N TYR A 75 22.76 8.38 4.72
CA TYR A 75 23.91 7.85 3.99
C TYR A 75 23.68 6.66 3.09
N PHE A 76 22.57 5.99 3.10
CA PHE A 76 22.52 4.80 2.28
C PHE A 76 21.24 4.66 1.50
N ARG A 77 21.38 4.39 0.21
CA ARG A 77 20.43 3.60 -0.52
C ARG A 77 20.31 2.25 0.22
N ASN A 78 19.47 2.22 1.24
CA ASN A 78 19.18 0.98 1.93
C ASN A 78 18.75 -0.08 0.92
N LYS A 79 19.06 -1.33 1.20
CA LYS A 79 18.57 -2.42 0.38
C LYS A 79 17.03 -2.34 0.31
N PRO A 80 16.43 -2.53 -0.88
CA PRO A 80 14.99 -2.56 -0.98
C PRO A 80 14.40 -3.64 -0.07
N HIS A 81 13.34 -3.30 0.65
CA HIS A 81 12.58 -4.22 1.47
C HIS A 81 11.42 -4.77 0.64
N PRO A 82 11.33 -6.09 0.46
CA PRO A 82 10.22 -6.69 -0.25
C PRO A 82 8.93 -6.55 0.55
N PHE A 83 7.83 -6.43 -0.16
CA PHE A 83 6.49 -6.40 0.43
C PHE A 83 5.47 -7.15 -0.42
N ALA A 84 4.43 -7.62 0.24
CA ALA A 84 3.19 -8.06 -0.38
C ALA A 84 2.03 -7.22 0.17
N MET A 85 1.15 -6.76 -0.71
CA MET A 85 -0.12 -6.17 -0.25
C MET A 85 -1.01 -7.26 0.34
N LEU A 86 -1.56 -7.01 1.52
CA LEU A 86 -2.64 -7.83 2.04
C LEU A 86 -3.81 -7.86 1.02
N PRO A 87 -4.60 -8.93 0.96
CA PRO A 87 -5.69 -9.04 -0.02
C PRO A 87 -6.65 -7.84 0.02
N TYR A 88 -6.93 -7.34 1.20
CA TYR A 88 -7.74 -6.16 1.50
C TYR A 88 -6.91 -4.87 1.64
N GLY A 89 -5.60 -4.93 1.35
CA GLY A 89 -4.74 -3.76 1.42
C GLY A 89 -5.14 -2.67 0.42
N ILE A 90 -5.18 -1.45 0.92
CA ILE A 90 -5.62 -0.27 0.17
C ILE A 90 -4.41 0.43 -0.44
N ILE A 91 -4.56 0.81 -1.71
CA ILE A 91 -3.59 1.62 -2.43
C ILE A 91 -4.28 2.91 -2.85
N ARG A 92 -3.63 4.04 -2.59
CA ARG A 92 -4.09 5.37 -2.97
C ARG A 92 -3.03 6.09 -3.78
N TYR A 93 -3.46 6.67 -4.90
CA TYR A 93 -2.62 7.48 -5.78
C TYR A 93 -3.41 8.68 -6.30
N HIS A 94 -2.86 9.88 -6.17
CA HIS A 94 -3.56 11.14 -6.50
C HIS A 94 -4.91 11.29 -5.78
N ASN A 95 -4.98 10.92 -4.50
CA ASN A 95 -6.21 10.94 -3.69
C ASN A 95 -7.32 9.97 -4.13
N ALA A 96 -7.02 9.02 -4.99
CA ALA A 96 -7.98 8.07 -5.53
C ALA A 96 -7.57 6.62 -5.27
N PRO A 97 -8.51 5.66 -5.32
CA PRO A 97 -8.19 4.24 -5.36
C PRO A 97 -7.28 3.90 -6.52
N ALA A 98 -6.30 3.02 -6.28
CA ALA A 98 -5.29 2.65 -7.27
C ALA A 98 -4.85 1.20 -7.18
N GLN A 99 -4.05 0.77 -8.14
CA GLN A 99 -3.30 -0.48 -8.12
C GLN A 99 -1.79 -0.18 -8.17
N LEU A 100 -0.96 -1.15 -7.79
CA LEU A 100 0.50 -0.96 -7.83
C LEU A 100 1.03 -0.52 -9.20
N ARG A 101 0.40 -0.97 -10.28
CA ARG A 101 0.78 -0.62 -11.65
C ARG A 101 0.52 0.84 -12.02
N ASP A 102 -0.35 1.52 -11.26
CA ASP A 102 -0.70 2.91 -11.50
C ASP A 102 0.36 3.87 -10.91
N ILE A 103 1.23 3.35 -10.05
CA ILE A 103 2.23 4.15 -9.35
C ILE A 103 3.58 4.06 -10.08
N PRO A 104 4.13 5.17 -10.57
CA PRO A 104 5.45 5.19 -11.18
C PRO A 104 6.55 4.74 -10.22
N ILE A 105 7.50 3.96 -10.74
CA ILE A 105 8.72 3.62 -10.01
C ILE A 105 9.47 4.91 -9.66
N GLY A 106 10.02 4.98 -8.45
CA GLY A 106 10.68 6.17 -7.92
C GLY A 106 9.75 7.04 -7.05
N THR A 107 8.43 6.82 -7.07
CA THR A 107 7.49 7.56 -6.22
C THR A 107 7.78 7.28 -4.74
N VAL A 108 7.83 8.34 -3.95
CA VAL A 108 7.90 8.24 -2.48
C VAL A 108 6.51 7.98 -1.93
N LEU A 109 6.41 6.94 -1.13
CA LEU A 109 5.15 6.43 -0.60
C LEU A 109 5.15 6.43 0.93
N HIS A 110 4.00 6.71 1.51
CA HIS A 110 3.69 6.46 2.91
C HIS A 110 3.04 5.09 3.04
N VAL A 111 3.53 4.30 3.97
CA VAL A 111 3.20 2.89 4.07
C VAL A 111 2.81 2.54 5.49
N ARG A 112 1.74 1.76 5.64
CA ARG A 112 1.43 1.05 6.86
C ARG A 112 1.48 -0.45 6.61
N GLY A 113 2.30 -1.14 7.40
CA GLY A 113 2.53 -2.56 7.19
C GLY A 113 2.90 -3.30 8.45
N PHE A 114 2.76 -4.60 8.38
CA PHE A 114 3.16 -5.52 9.43
C PHE A 114 4.48 -6.15 9.04
N LEU A 115 5.43 -6.15 9.94
CA LEU A 115 6.74 -6.77 9.72
C LEU A 115 6.59 -8.30 9.67
N PRO A 116 7.45 -9.00 8.93
CA PRO A 116 7.43 -10.45 8.96
C PRO A 116 7.81 -10.94 10.36
N PRO A 117 7.05 -11.88 10.91
CA PRO A 117 7.23 -12.31 12.30
C PRO A 117 8.56 -13.02 12.53
N ASP A 118 8.97 -13.88 11.61
CA ASP A 118 10.26 -14.54 11.60
C ASP A 118 10.80 -14.58 10.17
N PRO A 119 11.94 -13.93 9.89
CA PRO A 119 12.55 -13.95 8.57
C PRO A 119 12.83 -15.35 8.02
N LYS A 120 13.05 -16.33 8.87
CA LYS A 120 13.31 -17.71 8.45
C LYS A 120 12.04 -18.46 8.06
N LEU A 121 10.95 -18.23 8.81
CA LEU A 121 9.66 -18.89 8.57
C LEU A 121 8.83 -18.19 7.51
N SER A 122 9.03 -16.88 7.35
CA SER A 122 8.27 -16.04 6.40
C SER A 122 9.00 -15.84 5.07
N ALA A 123 10.06 -16.59 4.84
CA ALA A 123 10.84 -16.45 3.63
C ALA A 123 10.04 -16.87 2.40
N VAL A 124 10.11 -16.05 1.36
CA VAL A 124 9.42 -16.29 0.08
C VAL A 124 10.29 -17.21 -0.76
N PRO A 125 9.73 -18.26 -1.40
CA PRO A 125 10.47 -19.08 -2.34
C PRO A 125 11.09 -18.22 -3.45
N VAL A 126 12.38 -18.42 -3.70
CA VAL A 126 13.06 -17.72 -4.79
C VAL A 126 12.62 -18.32 -6.11
N LEU A 127 12.34 -17.45 -7.05
CA LEU A 127 12.00 -17.84 -8.41
C LEU A 127 13.14 -18.65 -9.04
N PRO A 128 12.84 -19.66 -9.89
CA PRO A 128 13.86 -20.37 -10.65
C PRO A 128 14.76 -19.38 -11.40
N ILE A 129 16.06 -19.65 -11.40
CA ILE A 129 17.02 -18.80 -12.09
C ILE A 129 16.72 -18.82 -13.59
N ASN A 130 16.34 -17.67 -14.10
CA ASN A 130 16.62 -17.35 -15.49
C ASN A 130 17.70 -16.25 -15.53
N ASN A 131 18.29 -16.01 -16.69
CA ASN A 131 19.33 -15.00 -16.84
C ASN A 131 18.85 -13.56 -16.48
N ARG A 132 17.55 -13.32 -16.41
CA ARG A 132 16.93 -12.04 -16.04
C ARG A 132 16.92 -11.83 -14.52
N ASN A 133 16.92 -12.91 -13.74
CA ASN A 133 16.84 -12.83 -12.28
C ASN A 133 18.22 -12.63 -11.62
N LYS A 134 19.32 -12.78 -12.36
CA LYS A 134 20.68 -12.56 -11.86
C LYS A 134 20.93 -11.13 -11.42
N THR A 135 20.27 -10.18 -12.04
CA THR A 135 20.39 -8.74 -11.72
C THR A 135 19.64 -8.34 -10.45
N ALA A 136 18.72 -9.16 -9.97
CA ALA A 136 17.96 -8.88 -8.75
C ALA A 136 18.69 -9.29 -7.45
N GLY A 137 19.91 -9.83 -7.55
CA GLY A 137 20.68 -10.25 -6.38
C GLY A 137 20.22 -11.55 -5.72
N TYR A 138 19.31 -12.28 -6.35
CA TYR A 138 18.83 -13.57 -5.88
C TYR A 138 19.61 -14.70 -6.57
N SER A 139 20.19 -15.57 -5.78
CA SER A 139 21.05 -16.66 -6.29
C SER A 139 20.27 -17.84 -6.86
N GLY A 140 18.96 -17.82 -6.90
CA GLY A 140 18.08 -18.86 -7.41
C GLY A 140 18.10 -20.17 -6.64
N LYS A 141 18.87 -20.23 -5.57
CA LYS A 141 18.81 -21.32 -4.58
C LYS A 141 18.60 -20.67 -3.21
N GLY A 142 17.53 -21.05 -2.52
CA GLY A 142 17.21 -20.51 -1.21
C GLY A 142 15.92 -19.72 -1.18
N THR A 143 15.80 -18.85 -0.22
CA THR A 143 14.64 -18.03 0.03
C THR A 143 14.98 -16.55 -0.10
N ALA A 144 14.06 -15.76 -0.67
CA ALA A 144 14.12 -14.31 -0.63
C ALA A 144 13.94 -13.82 0.81
N PRO A 145 14.38 -12.58 1.13
CA PRO A 145 14.02 -11.97 2.41
C PRO A 145 12.50 -11.99 2.62
N ALA A 146 12.10 -12.18 3.87
CA ALA A 146 10.69 -12.15 4.23
C ALA A 146 10.04 -10.82 3.84
N GLU A 147 8.80 -10.89 3.36
CA GLU A 147 8.06 -9.74 2.89
C GLU A 147 7.31 -9.04 4.04
N ASN A 148 7.29 -7.71 4.03
CA ASN A 148 6.37 -6.94 4.85
C ASN A 148 4.95 -7.06 4.27
N HIS A 149 3.94 -7.19 5.12
CA HIS A 149 2.55 -7.27 4.70
C HIS A 149 1.89 -5.89 4.80
N LEU A 150 1.60 -5.26 3.67
CA LEU A 150 1.09 -3.89 3.63
C LEU A 150 -0.45 -3.86 3.65
N ILE A 151 -0.99 -3.03 4.55
CA ILE A 151 -2.42 -2.75 4.62
C ILE A 151 -2.79 -1.43 3.94
N LEU A 152 -1.85 -0.48 3.88
CA LEU A 152 -2.07 0.82 3.26
C LEU A 152 -0.79 1.30 2.58
N LEU A 153 -0.93 1.82 1.37
CA LEU A 153 0.13 2.40 0.56
C LEU A 153 -0.42 3.65 -0.13
N GLU A 154 0.22 4.80 0.10
CA GLU A 154 -0.27 6.11 -0.34
C GLU A 154 0.86 6.96 -0.89
N ASP A 155 0.60 7.71 -1.96
CA ASP A 155 1.47 8.79 -2.39
C ASP A 155 1.35 10.01 -1.46
N GLU A 156 2.22 11.00 -1.63
CA GLU A 156 2.25 12.20 -0.78
C GLU A 156 0.91 12.99 -0.81
N PRO A 157 0.27 13.24 -1.96
CA PRO A 157 -1.03 13.89 -2.00
C PRO A 157 -2.12 13.13 -1.21
N SER A 158 -2.20 11.81 -1.38
CA SER A 158 -3.18 10.97 -0.68
C SER A 158 -2.96 10.97 0.83
N PHE A 159 -1.69 10.88 1.26
CA PHE A 159 -1.31 10.98 2.66
C PHE A 159 -1.69 12.35 3.25
N CYS A 160 -1.32 13.43 2.56
CA CYS A 160 -1.65 14.77 3.01
C CYS A 160 -3.16 14.99 3.15
N GLN A 161 -3.95 14.50 2.22
CA GLN A 161 -5.40 14.62 2.31
C GLN A 161 -5.98 13.82 3.48
N ARG A 162 -5.55 12.57 3.67
CA ARG A 162 -6.03 11.73 4.76
C ARG A 162 -5.67 12.28 6.14
N GLU A 163 -4.46 12.83 6.28
CA GLU A 163 -3.97 13.41 7.54
C GLU A 163 -4.38 14.88 7.73
N GLY A 164 -5.14 15.46 6.79
CA GLY A 164 -5.51 16.87 6.84
C GLY A 164 -4.30 17.81 6.77
N LYS A 165 -3.25 17.42 6.03
CA LYS A 165 -2.01 18.17 5.85
C LYS A 165 -1.97 18.88 4.49
N VAL A 166 -1.09 19.86 4.39
CA VAL A 166 -0.82 20.62 3.16
C VAL A 166 0.66 21.02 3.15
N TRP A 167 1.23 21.11 1.97
CA TRP A 167 2.53 21.74 1.78
C TRP A 167 2.35 23.24 1.56
N LYS A 168 3.23 24.06 2.18
CA LYS A 168 3.35 25.48 1.92
C LYS A 168 4.73 25.77 1.35
N LEU A 169 4.73 26.31 0.15
CA LEU A 169 5.96 26.72 -0.53
C LEU A 169 6.48 28.02 0.09
N GLN A 170 7.68 28.01 0.62
CA GLN A 170 8.30 29.14 1.29
C GLN A 170 9.27 29.89 0.36
N GLU A 171 10.20 29.17 -0.22
CA GLU A 171 11.24 29.74 -1.08
C GLU A 171 11.50 28.82 -2.29
N ILE A 172 11.76 29.42 -3.41
CA ILE A 172 12.31 28.76 -4.58
C ILE A 172 13.68 29.37 -4.93
N GLU A 173 14.64 28.51 -5.24
CA GLU A 173 15.93 28.88 -5.82
C GLU A 173 16.03 28.21 -7.18
N LEU A 174 16.16 29.00 -8.24
CA LEU A 174 16.17 28.55 -9.64
C LEU A 174 17.47 28.92 -10.32
N GLN A 175 17.97 27.99 -11.12
CA GLN A 175 19.07 28.20 -12.08
C GLN A 175 18.90 27.29 -13.27
N ASN A 176 18.79 27.85 -14.48
CA ASN A 176 18.61 27.08 -15.72
C ASN A 176 17.43 26.09 -15.66
N LEU A 177 16.26 26.53 -15.23
CA LEU A 177 15.01 25.74 -15.11
C LEU A 177 15.10 24.55 -14.13
N ALA A 178 16.11 24.49 -13.29
CA ALA A 178 16.25 23.50 -12.23
C ALA A 178 16.64 24.19 -10.92
N GLY A 179 16.33 23.56 -9.79
CA GLY A 179 16.65 24.22 -8.53
C GLY A 179 16.17 23.47 -7.29
N LYS A 180 15.86 24.25 -6.28
CA LYS A 180 15.39 23.78 -4.97
C LYS A 180 14.13 24.53 -4.59
N ILE A 181 13.24 23.83 -3.91
CA ILE A 181 12.08 24.36 -3.22
C ILE A 181 12.24 24.07 -1.74
N VAL A 182 12.10 25.10 -0.91
CA VAL A 182 11.88 24.95 0.52
C VAL A 182 10.39 24.96 0.75
N ALA A 183 9.88 23.90 1.34
CA ALA A 183 8.46 23.74 1.63
C ALA A 183 8.23 23.19 3.03
N ARG A 184 7.15 23.63 3.66
CA ARG A 184 6.76 23.22 5.00
C ARG A 184 5.43 22.44 4.93
N ARG A 185 5.44 21.20 5.44
CA ARG A 185 4.24 20.39 5.60
C ARG A 185 3.61 20.64 6.96
N GLU A 186 2.38 21.07 6.97
CA GLU A 186 1.67 21.40 8.20
C GLU A 186 0.22 20.91 8.17
N SER A 187 -0.41 20.82 9.35
CA SER A 187 -1.83 20.54 9.44
C SER A 187 -2.66 21.72 8.96
N LYS A 188 -3.73 21.47 8.20
CA LYS A 188 -4.71 22.48 7.78
C LYS A 188 -5.41 23.13 8.97
N THR A 189 -5.51 22.43 10.11
CA THR A 189 -6.19 22.89 11.33
C THR A 189 -5.25 23.46 12.38
N GLY A 190 -3.92 23.47 12.13
CA GLY A 190 -2.90 23.88 13.09
C GLY A 190 -2.61 22.83 14.17
N GLY A 191 -1.65 23.12 15.05
CA GLY A 191 -1.41 22.34 16.28
C GLY A 191 -0.38 21.19 16.19
N THR A 192 0.08 20.79 15.02
CA THR A 192 1.17 19.81 14.85
C THR A 192 2.49 20.51 14.47
N LYS A 193 3.61 19.93 14.91
CA LYS A 193 4.93 20.41 14.50
C LYS A 193 5.04 20.37 12.98
N ALA A 194 5.36 21.51 12.38
CA ALA A 194 5.58 21.60 10.95
C ALA A 194 6.87 20.85 10.57
N GLU A 195 6.83 20.16 9.45
CA GLU A 195 7.98 19.46 8.88
C GLU A 195 8.49 20.25 7.68
N GLU A 196 9.67 20.83 7.78
CA GLU A 196 10.31 21.58 6.70
C GLU A 196 11.23 20.64 5.89
N GLU A 197 11.13 20.71 4.57
CA GLU A 197 11.94 19.93 3.64
C GLU A 197 12.47 20.82 2.52
N THR A 198 13.73 20.58 2.16
CA THR A 198 14.31 21.14 0.95
C THR A 198 14.34 20.07 -0.13
N MET A 199 13.59 20.29 -1.20
CA MET A 199 13.44 19.35 -2.30
C MET A 199 14.02 19.93 -3.57
N THR A 200 14.55 19.09 -4.45
CA THR A 200 14.98 19.51 -5.79
C THR A 200 13.82 19.44 -6.76
N PHE A 201 13.91 20.19 -7.86
CA PHE A 201 13.04 20.11 -9.02
C PHE A 201 13.85 20.39 -10.28
N ASP A 202 13.29 20.11 -11.46
CA ASP A 202 13.93 20.39 -12.75
C ASP A 202 12.89 20.78 -13.80
N ALA A 203 13.33 21.02 -15.03
CA ALA A 203 12.50 21.41 -16.15
C ALA A 203 11.38 20.40 -16.49
N ALA A 204 11.51 19.13 -16.03
CA ALA A 204 10.51 18.10 -16.24
C ALA A 204 9.44 18.06 -15.14
N THR A 205 9.60 18.84 -14.06
CA THR A 205 8.60 18.98 -13.01
C THR A 205 7.31 19.54 -13.61
N ARG A 206 6.21 18.83 -13.39
CA ARG A 206 4.89 19.20 -13.93
C ARG A 206 4.15 20.05 -12.92
N ILE A 207 3.60 21.14 -13.36
CA ILE A 207 2.84 22.08 -12.55
C ILE A 207 1.41 22.09 -13.07
N TRP A 208 0.47 21.81 -12.18
CA TRP A 208 -0.94 21.65 -12.52
C TRP A 208 -1.76 22.80 -11.94
N HIS A 209 -2.44 23.54 -12.80
CA HIS A 209 -3.33 24.64 -12.43
C HIS A 209 -4.66 24.50 -13.17
N GLY A 210 -5.75 24.27 -12.45
CA GLY A 210 -7.06 24.02 -13.03
C GLY A 210 -7.06 22.82 -13.99
N ARG A 211 -7.14 23.10 -15.29
CA ARG A 211 -7.10 22.08 -16.36
C ARG A 211 -5.79 22.02 -17.11
N GLU A 212 -4.88 22.91 -16.81
CA GLU A 212 -3.65 23.10 -17.55
C GLU A 212 -2.49 22.35 -16.88
N LYS A 213 -1.59 21.91 -17.72
CA LYS A 213 -0.28 21.40 -17.35
C LYS A 213 0.75 22.42 -17.77
N LEU A 214 1.42 23.01 -16.82
CA LEU A 214 2.51 23.96 -17.01
C LEU A 214 3.85 23.28 -16.73
N LEU A 215 4.90 23.82 -17.29
CA LEU A 215 6.28 23.48 -17.00
C LEU A 215 6.93 24.62 -16.21
N VAL A 216 8.11 24.36 -15.66
CA VAL A 216 8.92 25.39 -14.98
C VAL A 216 9.17 26.60 -15.89
N ALA A 217 9.43 26.32 -17.18
CA ALA A 217 9.66 27.39 -18.19
C ALA A 217 8.47 28.33 -18.35
N ASP A 218 7.25 27.83 -18.25
CA ASP A 218 6.04 28.66 -18.38
C ASP A 218 5.92 29.64 -17.23
N LEU A 219 6.17 29.19 -15.99
CA LEU A 219 6.13 30.06 -14.81
C LEU A 219 7.25 31.10 -14.79
N VAL A 220 8.40 30.77 -15.37
CA VAL A 220 9.50 31.73 -15.55
C VAL A 220 9.12 32.77 -16.61
N HIS A 221 8.57 32.33 -17.74
CA HIS A 221 8.14 33.22 -18.80
C HIS A 221 7.04 34.19 -18.36
N GLU A 222 6.14 33.76 -17.54
CA GLU A 222 5.07 34.57 -16.94
C GLU A 222 5.55 35.46 -15.78
N GLY A 223 6.82 35.35 -15.36
CA GLY A 223 7.39 36.12 -14.24
C GLY A 223 6.90 35.68 -12.87
N ILE A 224 6.18 34.57 -12.80
CA ILE A 224 5.70 33.98 -11.53
C ILE A 224 6.90 33.44 -10.76
N TRP A 225 7.80 32.71 -11.41
CA TRP A 225 9.07 32.26 -10.87
C TRP A 225 10.25 33.08 -11.40
N PRO A 226 11.35 33.20 -10.66
CA PRO A 226 12.51 33.95 -11.14
C PRO A 226 13.19 33.21 -12.28
N GLU A 227 13.81 33.91 -13.21
CA GLU A 227 14.65 33.28 -14.24
C GLU A 227 15.88 32.63 -13.62
N ASN A 228 16.50 33.32 -12.68
CA ASN A 228 17.61 32.83 -11.86
C ASN A 228 17.54 33.48 -10.46
N GLY A 229 18.09 32.76 -9.47
CA GLY A 229 18.17 33.24 -8.09
C GLY A 229 17.03 32.77 -7.20
N LYS A 230 16.74 33.51 -6.16
CA LYS A 230 15.78 33.15 -5.10
C LYS A 230 14.56 34.04 -5.12
N LYS A 231 13.40 33.45 -4.79
CA LYS A 231 12.13 34.15 -4.61
C LYS A 231 11.33 33.53 -3.48
N SER A 232 10.76 34.36 -2.61
CA SER A 232 9.73 33.93 -1.63
C SER A 232 8.43 33.59 -2.37
N LEU A 233 7.74 32.57 -1.91
CA LEU A 233 6.45 32.09 -2.46
C LEU A 233 5.29 32.29 -1.48
N ASP A 234 5.47 33.11 -0.44
CA ASP A 234 4.44 33.60 0.49
C ASP A 234 3.55 32.47 1.09
N ASP A 235 4.16 31.34 1.43
CA ASP A 235 3.46 30.19 1.99
C ASP A 235 2.31 29.65 1.10
N GLN A 236 2.47 29.73 -0.21
CA GLN A 236 1.49 29.18 -1.16
C GLN A 236 1.18 27.72 -0.85
N ALA A 237 -0.09 27.43 -0.59
CA ALA A 237 -0.56 26.08 -0.29
C ALA A 237 -0.63 25.21 -1.57
N VAL A 238 -0.03 24.02 -1.53
CA VAL A 238 0.05 23.09 -2.68
C VAL A 238 0.00 21.65 -2.22
N LEU A 239 -0.25 20.73 -3.16
CA LEU A 239 0.08 19.31 -3.00
C LEU A 239 1.27 18.96 -3.89
N LEU A 240 2.12 18.07 -3.42
CA LEU A 240 3.37 17.70 -4.08
C LEU A 240 3.42 16.21 -4.41
N GLY A 241 3.75 15.88 -5.64
CA GLY A 241 4.23 14.57 -6.03
C GLY A 241 5.74 14.48 -5.76
N ILE A 242 6.14 13.52 -4.97
CA ILE A 242 7.53 13.41 -4.52
C ILE A 242 8.16 12.12 -5.02
N THR A 243 9.34 12.24 -5.59
CA THR A 243 10.20 11.12 -5.96
C THR A 243 11.53 11.21 -5.20
N TRP A 244 12.32 10.16 -5.27
CA TRP A 244 13.63 10.14 -4.62
C TRP A 244 14.73 10.01 -5.67
N ARG A 245 15.56 11.02 -5.79
CA ARG A 245 16.66 11.04 -6.77
C ARG A 245 18.02 10.97 -6.08
N PRO A 246 19.00 10.27 -6.68
CA PRO A 246 20.36 10.30 -6.18
C PRO A 246 20.96 11.70 -6.34
N THR A 247 21.81 12.07 -5.39
CA THR A 247 22.65 13.28 -5.53
C THR A 247 23.76 13.05 -6.56
N PRO A 248 24.36 14.10 -7.12
CA PRO A 248 25.60 13.98 -7.87
C PRO A 248 26.63 13.20 -7.04
N GLY A 249 27.26 12.19 -7.65
CA GLY A 249 28.14 11.25 -6.95
C GLY A 249 27.44 10.00 -6.38
N GLY A 250 26.11 9.93 -6.39
CA GLY A 250 25.34 8.71 -6.16
C GLY A 250 25.27 8.16 -4.74
N VAL A 251 25.92 8.84 -3.76
CA VAL A 251 26.02 8.37 -2.37
C VAL A 251 24.76 8.70 -1.57
N PHE A 252 24.13 9.84 -1.85
CA PHE A 252 22.96 10.32 -1.14
C PHE A 252 21.74 10.33 -2.04
N THR A 253 20.56 10.33 -1.42
CA THR A 253 19.31 10.60 -2.11
C THR A 253 18.69 11.88 -1.55
N ARG A 254 17.93 12.57 -2.40
CA ARG A 254 17.16 13.77 -2.04
C ARG A 254 15.74 13.62 -2.54
N PHE A 255 14.81 14.22 -1.81
CA PHE A 255 13.47 14.39 -2.36
C PHE A 255 13.51 15.29 -3.58
N HIS A 256 12.75 14.90 -4.56
CA HIS A 256 12.59 15.60 -5.83
C HIS A 256 11.12 15.74 -6.14
N VAL A 257 10.70 16.96 -6.45
CA VAL A 257 9.31 17.25 -6.79
C VAL A 257 9.07 16.89 -8.26
N SER A 258 8.21 15.91 -8.50
CA SER A 258 7.79 15.52 -9.85
C SER A 258 6.56 16.28 -10.31
N ASP A 259 5.67 16.62 -9.37
CA ASP A 259 4.39 17.28 -9.63
C ASP A 259 4.08 18.31 -8.54
N ILE A 260 3.50 19.43 -8.95
CA ILE A 260 2.97 20.47 -8.07
C ILE A 260 1.54 20.74 -8.48
N TRP A 261 0.60 20.47 -7.59
CA TRP A 261 -0.80 20.87 -7.77
C TRP A 261 -1.04 22.18 -7.02
N LEU A 262 -1.27 23.25 -7.79
CA LEU A 262 -1.46 24.61 -7.26
C LEU A 262 -2.87 24.86 -6.71
N ASP A 263 -3.82 23.99 -7.03
CA ASP A 263 -5.22 24.14 -6.65
C ASP A 263 -5.94 22.78 -6.52
N ASP A 264 -7.09 22.82 -5.86
CA ASP A 264 -7.94 21.64 -5.65
C ASP A 264 -8.57 21.10 -6.94
N VAL A 265 -8.77 21.93 -7.97
CA VAL A 265 -9.41 21.53 -9.23
C VAL A 265 -8.49 20.56 -9.97
N SER A 266 -7.21 20.88 -10.03
CA SER A 266 -6.21 20.06 -10.72
C SER A 266 -6.03 18.69 -10.08
N ILE A 267 -5.90 18.62 -8.76
CA ILE A 267 -5.77 17.33 -8.06
C ILE A 267 -7.07 16.52 -8.09
N GLN A 268 -8.24 17.14 -7.97
CA GLN A 268 -9.53 16.46 -8.12
C GLN A 268 -9.72 15.88 -9.53
N ARG A 269 -9.19 16.56 -10.55
CA ARG A 269 -9.20 16.02 -11.92
C ARG A 269 -8.32 14.77 -12.03
N ALA A 270 -7.12 14.82 -11.47
CA ALA A 270 -6.24 13.65 -11.42
C ALA A 270 -6.91 12.49 -10.67
N ALA A 271 -7.51 12.78 -9.53
CA ALA A 271 -8.25 11.80 -8.73
C ALA A 271 -9.42 11.17 -9.49
N ARG A 272 -10.22 11.96 -10.20
CA ARG A 272 -11.32 11.42 -11.03
C ARG A 272 -10.81 10.49 -12.12
N ASN A 273 -9.76 10.89 -12.85
CA ASN A 273 -9.17 10.05 -13.89
C ASN A 273 -8.64 8.73 -13.31
N GLN A 274 -7.96 8.79 -12.17
CA GLN A 274 -7.46 7.61 -11.48
C GLN A 274 -8.61 6.71 -10.99
N THR A 275 -9.68 7.31 -10.44
CA THR A 275 -10.87 6.57 -9.99
C THR A 275 -11.51 5.80 -11.15
N GLU A 276 -11.70 6.43 -12.32
CA GLU A 276 -12.30 5.75 -13.47
C GLU A 276 -11.39 4.61 -13.99
N THR A 277 -10.07 4.83 -14.01
CA THR A 277 -9.09 3.77 -14.34
C THR A 277 -9.22 2.60 -13.38
N HIS A 278 -9.28 2.87 -12.07
CA HIS A 278 -9.42 1.84 -11.05
C HIS A 278 -10.78 1.12 -11.12
N LYS A 279 -11.87 1.83 -11.37
CA LYS A 279 -13.21 1.24 -11.55
C LYS A 279 -13.22 0.26 -12.73
N ALA A 280 -12.64 0.65 -13.86
CA ALA A 280 -12.51 -0.24 -15.02
C ALA A 280 -11.68 -1.49 -14.68
N PHE A 281 -10.59 -1.31 -13.93
CA PHE A 281 -9.76 -2.42 -13.45
C PHE A 281 -10.57 -3.37 -12.56
N ILE A 282 -11.25 -2.88 -11.53
CA ILE A 282 -12.03 -3.72 -10.62
C ILE A 282 -13.16 -4.45 -11.35
N ARG A 283 -13.91 -3.77 -12.23
CA ARG A 283 -14.96 -4.40 -13.04
C ARG A 283 -14.42 -5.56 -13.87
N SER A 284 -13.24 -5.41 -14.44
CA SER A 284 -12.61 -6.46 -15.25
C SER A 284 -12.02 -7.62 -14.43
N ARG A 285 -11.70 -7.41 -13.14
CA ARG A 285 -11.09 -8.42 -12.26
C ARG A 285 -11.97 -8.83 -11.11
N TRP A 286 -13.18 -8.32 -11.07
CA TRP A 286 -14.21 -8.57 -10.08
C TRP A 286 -13.90 -8.01 -8.68
N MET A 287 -14.93 -7.78 -7.92
CA MET A 287 -14.85 -7.24 -6.57
C MET A 287 -14.24 -8.25 -5.61
N PRO A 288 -13.11 -7.95 -4.95
CA PRO A 288 -12.54 -8.86 -3.97
C PRO A 288 -13.28 -8.75 -2.64
N GLY A 289 -13.29 -9.87 -1.93
CA GLY A 289 -13.82 -10.00 -0.59
C GLY A 289 -13.35 -11.30 0.03
N TRP A 290 -13.75 -11.60 1.22
CA TRP A 290 -13.61 -12.95 1.73
C TRP A 290 -14.89 -13.60 2.19
N VAL A 291 -14.85 -14.90 2.23
CA VAL A 291 -15.94 -15.72 2.71
C VAL A 291 -16.00 -15.66 4.23
N ASP A 292 -17.13 -15.23 4.75
CA ASP A 292 -17.41 -15.26 6.18
C ASP A 292 -17.99 -16.63 6.57
N GLU A 293 -18.94 -17.13 5.76
CA GLU A 293 -19.68 -18.36 6.04
C GLU A 293 -20.11 -19.08 4.76
N VAL A 294 -20.23 -20.40 4.86
CA VAL A 294 -20.80 -21.26 3.80
C VAL A 294 -21.83 -22.21 4.39
N GLU A 295 -23.08 -22.06 4.00
CA GLU A 295 -24.17 -22.94 4.33
C GLU A 295 -24.35 -23.96 3.18
N TYR A 296 -23.95 -25.21 3.37
CA TYR A 296 -24.04 -26.25 2.37
C TYR A 296 -25.46 -26.81 2.24
N GLY A 297 -25.96 -26.83 1.01
CA GLY A 297 -27.26 -27.43 0.66
C GLY A 297 -27.12 -28.83 0.06
N LYS A 298 -28.23 -29.34 -0.48
CA LYS A 298 -28.25 -30.63 -1.19
C LYS A 298 -27.66 -30.47 -2.61
N PHE A 299 -27.12 -31.55 -3.14
CA PHE A 299 -26.64 -31.65 -4.54
C PHE A 299 -25.58 -30.60 -4.93
N GLY A 300 -24.73 -30.23 -3.99
CA GLY A 300 -23.65 -29.26 -4.25
C GLY A 300 -24.07 -27.78 -4.22
N THR A 301 -25.33 -27.47 -3.92
CA THR A 301 -25.79 -26.12 -3.73
C THR A 301 -25.19 -25.52 -2.43
N ALA A 302 -25.03 -24.20 -2.37
CA ALA A 302 -24.62 -23.52 -1.14
C ALA A 302 -25.14 -22.08 -1.10
N THR A 303 -25.21 -21.54 0.10
CA THR A 303 -25.32 -20.10 0.33
C THR A 303 -24.01 -19.62 0.94
N VAL A 304 -23.38 -18.63 0.30
CA VAL A 304 -22.12 -18.07 0.72
C VAL A 304 -22.35 -16.64 1.22
N THR A 305 -21.91 -16.36 2.42
CA THR A 305 -21.87 -15.00 2.97
C THR A 305 -20.44 -14.47 2.86
N ALA A 306 -20.28 -13.28 2.29
CA ALA A 306 -18.97 -12.71 2.03
C ALA A 306 -18.92 -11.20 2.32
N THR A 307 -17.86 -10.75 3.00
CA THR A 307 -17.57 -9.33 3.21
C THR A 307 -16.70 -8.81 2.08
N LEU A 308 -17.16 -7.75 1.40
CA LEU A 308 -16.42 -7.10 0.33
C LEU A 308 -15.28 -6.24 0.90
N PHE A 309 -14.15 -6.19 0.19
CA PHE A 309 -13.02 -5.36 0.59
C PHE A 309 -13.29 -3.88 0.32
N GLY A 310 -12.69 -3.04 1.16
CA GLY A 310 -12.81 -1.59 1.11
C GLY A 310 -11.77 -0.91 0.23
N GLY A 311 -11.80 0.42 0.28
CA GLY A 311 -10.83 1.27 -0.41
C GLY A 311 -11.10 1.50 -1.89
N MET A 312 -12.25 1.07 -2.40
CA MET A 312 -12.69 1.27 -3.78
C MET A 312 -13.73 2.38 -3.87
N ASP A 313 -14.07 2.77 -5.10
CA ASP A 313 -15.13 3.75 -5.33
C ASP A 313 -16.51 3.18 -4.95
N ASP A 314 -17.33 4.01 -4.28
CA ASP A 314 -18.63 3.60 -3.75
C ASP A 314 -19.62 3.15 -4.83
N SER A 315 -19.48 3.66 -6.05
CA SER A 315 -20.34 3.26 -7.18
C SER A 315 -20.18 1.78 -7.54
N LEU A 316 -19.03 1.16 -7.26
CA LEU A 316 -18.82 -0.26 -7.49
C LEU A 316 -19.63 -1.13 -6.54
N TYR A 317 -19.79 -0.70 -5.30
CA TYR A 317 -20.60 -1.43 -4.31
C TYR A 317 -22.11 -1.29 -4.59
N ALA A 318 -22.52 -0.17 -5.18
CA ALA A 318 -23.92 0.07 -5.56
C ALA A 318 -24.43 -0.89 -6.66
N ASP A 319 -23.53 -1.53 -7.39
CA ASP A 319 -23.88 -2.52 -8.41
C ASP A 319 -24.32 -3.88 -7.80
N PHE A 320 -24.00 -4.12 -6.52
CA PHE A 320 -24.45 -5.30 -5.78
C PHE A 320 -25.85 -5.10 -5.24
N LYS A 321 -26.84 -5.81 -5.80
CA LYS A 321 -28.26 -5.66 -5.44
C LYS A 321 -28.90 -7.03 -5.27
N LYS A 322 -29.83 -7.14 -4.34
CA LYS A 322 -30.68 -8.32 -4.17
C LYS A 322 -31.36 -8.71 -5.48
N GLY A 323 -31.35 -9.99 -5.80
CA GLY A 323 -31.96 -10.56 -7.01
C GLY A 323 -31.07 -10.49 -8.26
N VAL A 324 -29.99 -9.72 -8.25
CA VAL A 324 -29.06 -9.69 -9.38
C VAL A 324 -28.28 -11.00 -9.44
N SER A 325 -28.18 -11.59 -10.64
CA SER A 325 -27.30 -12.73 -10.87
C SER A 325 -25.85 -12.31 -10.70
N ALA A 326 -25.04 -13.15 -10.07
CA ALA A 326 -23.62 -12.91 -9.88
C ALA A 326 -22.80 -14.16 -10.15
N MET A 327 -21.49 -13.96 -10.31
CA MET A 327 -20.50 -15.02 -10.37
C MET A 327 -19.49 -14.83 -9.23
N MET A 328 -19.02 -15.93 -8.67
CA MET A 328 -18.03 -15.95 -7.61
C MET A 328 -16.89 -16.91 -7.94
N ASN A 329 -15.66 -16.48 -7.74
CA ASN A 329 -14.45 -17.26 -8.02
C ASN A 329 -13.52 -17.28 -6.78
N PRO A 330 -12.95 -18.45 -6.42
CA PRO A 330 -12.05 -18.57 -5.26
C PRO A 330 -10.60 -18.12 -5.56
N VAL A 331 -10.42 -16.91 -6.07
CA VAL A 331 -9.09 -16.37 -6.36
C VAL A 331 -8.62 -15.46 -5.22
N GLU A 332 -7.56 -15.84 -4.54
CA GLU A 332 -7.10 -15.17 -3.33
C GLU A 332 -6.45 -13.82 -3.58
N ASN A 333 -5.30 -13.78 -4.23
CA ASN A 333 -4.47 -12.57 -4.30
C ASN A 333 -4.47 -11.93 -5.67
N THR A 334 -4.43 -12.76 -6.68
CA THR A 334 -4.28 -12.37 -8.07
C THR A 334 -5.24 -13.16 -8.91
N LEU A 335 -5.34 -12.78 -10.14
CA LEU A 335 -6.04 -13.58 -11.13
C LEU A 335 -5.18 -14.75 -11.53
N LYS A 336 -5.34 -15.86 -10.85
CA LYS A 336 -4.75 -17.13 -11.29
C LYS A 336 -5.66 -17.74 -12.34
N HIS A 337 -5.12 -17.96 -13.52
CA HIS A 337 -5.80 -18.67 -14.57
C HIS A 337 -5.30 -20.11 -14.61
N THR A 338 -6.19 -21.04 -14.35
CA THR A 338 -6.00 -22.40 -14.80
C THR A 338 -6.26 -22.40 -16.29
N HIS A 339 -5.30 -22.79 -17.10
CA HIS A 339 -5.42 -22.93 -18.57
C HIS A 339 -5.30 -21.67 -19.44
N GLY A 340 -4.75 -20.60 -18.91
CA GLY A 340 -4.13 -19.55 -19.75
C GLY A 340 -5.03 -18.68 -20.64
N ALA A 341 -6.33 -18.88 -20.66
CA ALA A 341 -7.04 -18.27 -21.75
C ALA A 341 -8.08 -17.23 -21.38
N ILE A 342 -8.80 -17.32 -20.29
CA ILE A 342 -10.09 -16.63 -20.34
C ILE A 342 -10.56 -16.10 -18.99
N GLY A 343 -9.89 -15.31 -18.30
CA GLY A 343 -10.45 -14.56 -17.19
C GLY A 343 -11.05 -15.41 -16.02
N PRO A 344 -11.51 -14.78 -14.97
CA PRO A 344 -11.95 -15.46 -13.75
C PRO A 344 -13.23 -16.28 -13.89
N HIS A 345 -13.96 -16.17 -14.97
CA HIS A 345 -15.27 -16.80 -15.15
C HIS A 345 -15.27 -18.29 -15.48
N HIS A 346 -14.11 -18.88 -15.78
CA HIS A 346 -14.06 -20.32 -16.12
C HIS A 346 -14.38 -21.27 -14.97
N MET A 347 -14.04 -20.87 -13.75
CA MET A 347 -14.29 -21.68 -12.56
C MET A 347 -15.13 -20.89 -11.54
N ALA A 348 -16.17 -20.24 -12.01
CA ALA A 348 -17.03 -19.43 -11.16
C ALA A 348 -18.30 -20.19 -10.78
N CYS A 349 -18.64 -20.12 -9.51
CA CYS A 349 -20.00 -20.38 -9.05
C CYS A 349 -20.94 -19.32 -9.60
N ARG A 350 -22.18 -19.68 -9.88
CA ARG A 350 -23.19 -18.75 -10.42
C ARG A 350 -24.46 -18.83 -9.60
N GLY A 351 -25.15 -17.71 -9.50
CA GLY A 351 -26.47 -17.64 -8.89
C GLY A 351 -26.86 -16.23 -8.46
N PRO A 352 -28.00 -16.09 -7.80
CA PRO A 352 -28.52 -14.79 -7.40
C PRO A 352 -27.89 -14.30 -6.09
N ILE A 353 -27.73 -12.99 -5.99
CA ILE A 353 -27.50 -12.30 -4.71
C ILE A 353 -28.82 -12.32 -3.94
N LEU A 354 -28.83 -12.94 -2.78
CA LEU A 354 -30.01 -13.04 -1.92
C LEU A 354 -30.21 -11.79 -1.09
N GLU A 355 -29.09 -11.22 -0.61
CA GLU A 355 -29.11 -10.07 0.29
C GLU A 355 -27.80 -9.29 0.19
N VAL A 356 -27.89 -7.98 0.43
CA VAL A 356 -26.75 -7.08 0.59
C VAL A 356 -27.00 -6.26 1.84
N THR A 357 -26.14 -6.40 2.82
CA THR A 357 -26.26 -5.77 4.14
C THR A 357 -25.10 -4.82 4.39
N ARG A 358 -25.35 -3.66 4.98
CA ARG A 358 -24.30 -2.84 5.56
C ARG A 358 -24.10 -3.26 7.01
N LEU A 359 -22.87 -3.54 7.36
CA LEU A 359 -22.49 -3.88 8.72
C LEU A 359 -22.53 -2.63 9.61
N ASP A 360 -23.13 -2.75 10.77
CA ASP A 360 -23.18 -1.67 11.74
C ASP A 360 -21.82 -1.48 12.43
N GLY A 361 -21.52 -0.24 12.82
CA GLY A 361 -20.32 0.09 13.58
C GLY A 361 -19.16 0.64 12.76
N LYS A 362 -18.02 0.79 13.44
CA LYS A 362 -16.80 1.32 12.80
C LYS A 362 -16.19 0.27 11.87
N THR A 363 -16.20 0.56 10.59
CA THR A 363 -15.61 -0.31 9.58
C THR A 363 -14.08 -0.32 9.71
N PRO A 364 -13.44 -1.50 9.90
CA PRO A 364 -11.99 -1.59 9.95
C PRO A 364 -11.37 -1.27 8.59
N LEU A 365 -10.12 -0.79 8.59
CA LEU A 365 -9.40 -0.54 7.35
C LEU A 365 -9.30 -1.84 6.53
N GLY A 366 -9.60 -1.75 5.26
CA GLY A 366 -9.63 -2.90 4.34
C GLY A 366 -11.02 -3.52 4.15
N SER A 367 -11.98 -3.25 5.05
CA SER A 367 -13.39 -3.64 4.87
C SER A 367 -14.18 -2.53 4.18
N SER A 368 -15.15 -2.90 3.35
CA SER A 368 -16.15 -1.96 2.85
C SER A 368 -17.32 -1.75 3.82
N GLY A 369 -17.46 -2.60 4.83
CA GLY A 369 -18.65 -2.69 5.66
C GLY A 369 -19.86 -3.27 4.91
N ILE A 370 -19.66 -3.86 3.73
CA ILE A 370 -20.74 -4.43 2.93
C ILE A 370 -20.58 -5.95 2.88
N GLN A 371 -21.63 -6.63 3.26
CA GLN A 371 -21.73 -8.08 3.22
C GLN A 371 -22.75 -8.50 2.14
N VAL A 372 -22.38 -9.50 1.35
CA VAL A 372 -23.21 -10.06 0.29
C VAL A 372 -23.51 -11.52 0.61
N ARG A 373 -24.79 -11.88 0.59
CA ARG A 373 -25.24 -13.25 0.71
C ARG A 373 -25.61 -13.76 -0.68
N PHE A 374 -24.90 -14.80 -1.15
CA PHE A 374 -24.95 -15.29 -2.52
C PHE A 374 -25.34 -16.76 -2.53
N LYS A 375 -26.32 -17.14 -3.36
CA LYS A 375 -26.69 -18.54 -3.56
C LYS A 375 -25.99 -19.10 -4.80
N THR A 376 -25.49 -20.32 -4.71
CA THR A 376 -24.92 -21.01 -5.88
C THR A 376 -25.52 -22.40 -6.06
N ASP A 377 -25.72 -22.81 -7.30
CA ASP A 377 -26.22 -24.14 -7.64
C ASP A 377 -25.10 -25.20 -7.57
N LEU A 378 -23.85 -24.78 -7.66
CA LEU A 378 -22.68 -25.64 -7.50
C LEU A 378 -21.57 -24.88 -6.78
N ILE A 379 -21.21 -25.34 -5.58
CA ILE A 379 -20.07 -24.80 -4.84
C ILE A 379 -18.77 -25.38 -5.38
N ILE A 380 -17.77 -24.52 -5.56
CA ILE A 380 -16.43 -24.90 -6.03
C ILE A 380 -15.49 -25.01 -4.82
N GLU A 381 -14.56 -25.96 -4.90
CA GLU A 381 -13.49 -26.08 -3.93
C GLU A 381 -12.67 -24.78 -3.85
N GLY A 382 -12.31 -24.37 -2.64
CA GLY A 382 -11.63 -23.10 -2.38
C GLY A 382 -12.54 -21.98 -1.90
N ILE A 383 -13.88 -22.09 -2.06
CA ILE A 383 -14.83 -21.19 -1.40
C ILE A 383 -15.08 -21.75 0.01
N ARG A 384 -14.34 -21.22 0.97
CA ARG A 384 -14.35 -21.63 2.39
C ARG A 384 -14.23 -20.41 3.28
N PRO A 385 -14.73 -20.44 4.51
CA PRO A 385 -14.56 -19.34 5.45
C PRO A 385 -13.10 -18.89 5.59
N GLY A 386 -12.88 -17.58 5.61
CA GLY A 386 -11.55 -16.95 5.66
C GLY A 386 -10.80 -16.89 4.33
N ARG A 387 -11.31 -17.51 3.24
CA ARG A 387 -10.65 -17.46 1.94
C ARG A 387 -11.08 -16.24 1.13
N VAL A 388 -10.14 -15.70 0.38
CA VAL A 388 -10.39 -14.59 -0.53
C VAL A 388 -11.11 -15.08 -1.79
N ILE A 389 -12.13 -14.34 -2.16
CA ILE A 389 -12.92 -14.57 -3.35
C ILE A 389 -13.03 -13.30 -4.18
N ARG A 390 -13.51 -13.46 -5.40
CA ARG A 390 -13.93 -12.35 -6.26
C ARG A 390 -15.35 -12.57 -6.71
N ILE A 391 -16.15 -11.50 -6.64
CA ILE A 391 -17.58 -11.52 -6.99
C ILE A 391 -17.82 -10.52 -8.12
N CYS A 392 -18.56 -10.96 -9.16
CA CYS A 392 -18.94 -10.17 -10.30
C CYS A 392 -20.47 -10.11 -10.40
N PRO A 393 -21.09 -8.95 -10.19
CA PRO A 393 -22.50 -8.78 -10.53
C PRO A 393 -22.71 -8.96 -12.03
N GLY A 394 -23.84 -9.52 -12.44
CA GLY A 394 -24.13 -9.78 -13.85
C GLY A 394 -24.24 -8.54 -14.73
N SER A 395 -24.33 -7.35 -14.13
CA SER A 395 -24.27 -6.06 -14.83
C SER A 395 -22.87 -5.66 -15.30
N TRP A 396 -21.82 -6.31 -14.77
CA TRP A 396 -20.44 -5.97 -15.15
C TRP A 396 -20.04 -6.67 -16.45
N PRO A 397 -19.24 -6.00 -17.29
CA PRO A 397 -18.78 -6.59 -18.54
C PRO A 397 -17.85 -7.77 -18.28
N GLN A 398 -17.97 -8.80 -19.09
CA GLN A 398 -16.95 -9.85 -19.16
C GLN A 398 -15.80 -9.35 -20.03
N VAL A 399 -14.65 -9.12 -19.41
CA VAL A 399 -13.47 -8.57 -20.05
C VAL A 399 -12.39 -9.63 -20.13
N GLN A 400 -11.77 -9.77 -21.31
CA GLN A 400 -10.56 -10.58 -21.44
C GLN A 400 -9.41 -9.86 -20.76
N ILE A 401 -8.71 -10.58 -19.89
CA ILE A 401 -7.55 -10.02 -19.16
C ILE A 401 -6.33 -10.02 -20.08
N PRO A 402 -5.50 -8.99 -20.02
CA PRO A 402 -4.26 -8.95 -20.78
C PRO A 402 -3.36 -10.17 -20.49
N ARG A 403 -2.70 -10.67 -21.52
CA ARG A 403 -1.87 -11.89 -21.43
C ARG A 403 -0.72 -11.73 -20.42
N GLU A 404 -0.23 -10.54 -20.23
CA GLU A 404 0.85 -10.19 -19.29
C GLU A 404 0.44 -10.40 -17.82
N GLU A 405 -0.87 -10.44 -17.56
CA GLU A 405 -1.42 -10.70 -16.23
C GLU A 405 -1.75 -12.17 -16.00
N TYR A 406 -1.54 -13.03 -17.00
CA TYR A 406 -1.69 -14.46 -16.82
C TYR A 406 -0.52 -15.01 -15.99
N LEU A 407 -0.84 -15.66 -14.90
CA LEU A 407 0.09 -16.53 -14.20
C LEU A 407 0.05 -17.91 -14.90
N GLY A 408 0.15 -17.92 -16.21
CA GLY A 408 0.04 -19.12 -17.00
C GLY A 408 1.26 -19.29 -17.87
N GLY A 409 2.10 -20.14 -17.48
CA GLY A 409 3.13 -20.78 -18.24
C GLY A 409 2.98 -22.28 -18.07
N LYS A 410 4.02 -23.02 -18.40
CA LYS A 410 4.16 -24.41 -18.00
C LYS A 410 4.09 -24.48 -16.47
N PRO A 411 3.66 -25.61 -15.89
CA PRO A 411 3.59 -25.76 -14.42
C PRO A 411 4.88 -25.35 -13.72
N GLU A 412 6.04 -25.55 -14.37
CA GLU A 412 7.36 -25.18 -13.86
C GLU A 412 7.62 -23.67 -13.86
N GLU A 413 6.86 -22.91 -14.65
CA GLU A 413 6.94 -21.45 -14.74
C GLU A 413 5.91 -20.76 -13.85
N ARG A 414 5.04 -21.54 -13.20
CA ARG A 414 4.06 -21.01 -12.25
C ARG A 414 4.75 -20.77 -10.92
N PHE A 415 4.84 -19.52 -10.56
CA PHE A 415 5.26 -19.16 -9.22
C PHE A 415 4.18 -19.57 -8.24
N PRO A 416 4.46 -20.39 -7.23
CA PRO A 416 3.55 -20.51 -6.12
C PRO A 416 3.40 -19.11 -5.56
N THR A 417 2.19 -18.56 -5.59
CA THR A 417 1.89 -17.39 -4.80
C THR A 417 2.07 -17.84 -3.37
N PRO A 418 3.05 -17.31 -2.63
CA PRO A 418 3.17 -17.64 -1.22
C PRO A 418 1.83 -17.33 -0.59
N ASP A 419 1.36 -18.23 0.23
CA ASP A 419 0.20 -17.96 1.05
C ASP A 419 0.57 -16.76 1.92
N ILE A 420 -0.15 -15.64 1.76
CA ILE A 420 0.08 -14.44 2.59
C ILE A 420 -0.21 -14.80 4.06
N PHE A 421 -1.03 -15.81 4.26
CA PHE A 421 -1.29 -16.42 5.56
C PHE A 421 -0.61 -17.79 5.59
N PRO A 422 0.65 -17.89 6.03
CA PRO A 422 1.35 -19.16 6.11
C PRO A 422 0.52 -20.15 6.93
N LYS A 423 0.41 -21.36 6.42
CA LYS A 423 -0.16 -22.46 7.19
C LYS A 423 0.79 -22.73 8.36
N TYR A 424 0.29 -22.57 9.56
CA TYR A 424 0.97 -22.94 10.79
C TYR A 424 0.82 -24.41 11.06
#